data_c1ddd980e867322a95a9791c7b83e972
#
_entry.id   c1ddd980e867322a95a9791c7b83e972
#
_cell.length_a   1.000
_cell.length_b   1.000
_cell.length_c   1.000
_cell.angle_alpha   90.00
_cell.angle_beta   90.00
_cell.angle_gamma   90.00
#
_symmetry.space_group_name_H-M   'P 1'
#
loop_
_entity.id
_entity.type
_entity.pdbx_description
1 polymer ?
#
loop_
_entity_poly.entity_id
_entity_poly.type
_entity_poly.pdbx_seq_one_letter_code
_entity_poly.pdbx_strand_id
1 'polypeptide(L)'
;MKIKNVVVIGSGTMGSGIAAHLCNANVPVTLLDLKTEISEKARERIHKSRPPLLIDKSKINNIKVGNISDNFDVVKDADWIVEAVVERIDIKHQIYEKIFKERKDGAIVSSNTSSIPIKVLSEHLTDKEKKDFCITHF
;
A
#
# COMPACT_ATOMS: atom_id res chain seq x y z
N MET A 1 3.36 11.45 -15.11
CA MET A 1 4.12 10.34 -14.48
C MET A 1 3.44 9.02 -14.83
N LYS A 2 4.20 7.98 -15.14
CA LYS A 2 3.66 6.64 -15.37
C LYS A 2 3.88 5.78 -14.12
N ILE A 3 2.80 5.24 -13.57
CA ILE A 3 2.87 4.32 -12.42
C ILE A 3 3.25 2.93 -12.93
N LYS A 4 4.41 2.44 -12.53
CA LYS A 4 4.94 1.12 -12.93
C LYS A 4 4.99 0.13 -11.76
N ASN A 5 5.23 0.61 -10.54
CA ASN A 5 5.33 -0.21 -9.34
C ASN A 5 4.55 0.43 -8.19
N VAL A 6 3.72 -0.34 -7.52
CA VAL A 6 2.96 0.10 -6.36
C VAL A 6 3.27 -0.79 -5.16
N VAL A 7 3.41 -0.16 -4.00
CA VAL A 7 3.49 -0.87 -2.72
C VAL A 7 2.23 -0.55 -1.92
N VAL A 8 1.53 -1.58 -1.46
CA VAL A 8 0.39 -1.46 -0.55
C VAL A 8 0.83 -1.94 0.83
N ILE A 9 0.70 -1.09 1.83
CA ILE A 9 1.05 -1.39 3.23
C ILE A 9 -0.22 -1.60 4.03
N GLY A 10 -0.39 -2.78 4.56
CA GLY A 10 -1.61 -3.25 5.20
C GLY A 10 -2.38 -4.19 4.27
N SER A 11 -2.57 -5.42 4.70
CA SER A 11 -3.19 -6.50 3.91
C SER A 11 -4.56 -6.94 4.43
N GLY A 12 -5.27 -6.05 5.11
CA GLY A 12 -6.67 -6.25 5.50
C GLY A 12 -7.59 -6.27 4.28
N THR A 13 -8.88 -6.15 4.51
CA THR A 13 -9.90 -6.17 3.44
C THR A 13 -9.64 -5.11 2.38
N MET A 14 -9.36 -3.86 2.79
CA MET A 14 -9.13 -2.76 1.84
C MET A 14 -7.80 -2.90 1.12
N GLY A 15 -6.69 -3.15 1.83
CA GLY A 15 -5.38 -3.33 1.20
C GLY A 15 -5.35 -4.50 0.23
N SER A 16 -5.98 -5.60 0.57
CA SER A 16 -6.14 -6.76 -0.33
C SER A 16 -6.96 -6.42 -1.58
N GLY A 17 -8.06 -5.70 -1.41
CA GLY A 17 -8.90 -5.25 -2.52
C GLY A 17 -8.16 -4.29 -3.46
N ILE A 18 -7.40 -3.35 -2.91
CA ILE A 18 -6.56 -2.41 -3.68
C ILE A 18 -5.49 -3.18 -4.47
N ALA A 19 -4.80 -4.13 -3.83
CA ALA A 19 -3.80 -4.95 -4.50
C ALA A 19 -4.40 -5.76 -5.66
N ALA A 20 -5.57 -6.36 -5.46
CA ALA A 20 -6.29 -7.07 -6.50
C ALA A 20 -6.70 -6.15 -7.66
N HIS A 21 -7.19 -4.96 -7.36
CA HIS A 21 -7.58 -3.97 -8.36
C HIS A 21 -6.39 -3.54 -9.23
N LEU A 22 -5.25 -3.26 -8.61
CA LEU A 22 -4.01 -2.93 -9.31
C LEU A 22 -3.53 -4.09 -10.18
N CYS A 23 -3.61 -5.31 -9.66
CA CYS A 23 -3.27 -6.53 -10.41
C CYS A 23 -4.15 -6.68 -11.66
N ASN A 24 -5.46 -6.43 -11.55
CA ASN A 24 -6.39 -6.42 -12.68
C ASN A 24 -6.02 -5.39 -13.74
N ALA A 25 -5.46 -4.25 -13.32
CA ALA A 25 -4.96 -3.21 -14.21
C ALA A 25 -3.55 -3.51 -14.79
N ASN A 26 -3.01 -4.69 -14.55
CA ASN A 26 -1.66 -5.10 -14.94
C ASN A 26 -0.55 -4.22 -14.34
N VAL A 27 -0.78 -3.64 -13.17
CA VAL A 27 0.21 -2.88 -12.43
C VAL A 27 0.89 -3.80 -11.42
N PRO A 28 2.22 -3.98 -11.47
CA PRO A 28 2.95 -4.73 -10.46
C PRO A 28 2.73 -4.16 -9.06
N VAL A 29 2.37 -5.01 -8.12
CA VAL A 29 2.07 -4.61 -6.74
C VAL A 29 2.80 -5.50 -5.74
N THR A 30 3.32 -4.88 -4.69
CA THR A 30 3.83 -5.57 -3.52
C THR A 30 2.95 -5.25 -2.32
N LEU A 31 2.44 -6.28 -1.67
CA LEU A 31 1.57 -6.19 -0.50
C LEU A 31 2.38 -6.52 0.75
N LEU A 32 2.51 -5.54 1.64
CA LEU A 32 3.26 -5.67 2.89
C LEU A 32 2.32 -5.66 4.10
N ASP A 33 2.69 -6.42 5.12
CA ASP A 33 2.04 -6.37 6.43
C ASP A 33 3.09 -6.54 7.55
N LEU A 34 2.67 -6.65 8.79
CA LEU A 34 3.55 -6.83 9.94
C LEU A 34 4.41 -8.11 9.84
N LYS A 35 3.82 -9.18 9.27
CA LYS A 35 4.46 -10.48 9.04
C LYS A 35 4.16 -10.97 7.63
N THR A 36 5.11 -11.66 7.03
CA THR A 36 4.95 -12.24 5.68
C THR A 36 3.78 -13.21 5.61
N GLU A 37 3.56 -14.01 6.65
CA GLU A 37 2.44 -14.96 6.72
C GLU A 37 1.08 -14.25 6.63
N ILE A 38 0.96 -13.02 7.13
CA ILE A 38 -0.28 -12.24 7.05
C ILE A 38 -0.53 -11.82 5.59
N SER A 39 0.48 -11.29 4.92
CA SER A 39 0.35 -10.89 3.51
C SER A 39 0.21 -12.09 2.56
N GLU A 40 0.82 -13.22 2.85
CA GLU A 40 0.61 -14.48 2.12
C GLU A 40 -0.82 -14.98 2.23
N LYS A 41 -1.37 -15.01 3.44
CA LYS A 41 -2.79 -15.35 3.68
C LYS A 41 -3.73 -14.38 2.98
N ALA A 42 -3.38 -13.10 2.93
CA ALA A 42 -4.15 -12.11 2.19
C ALA A 42 -4.16 -12.40 0.69
N ARG A 43 -3.00 -12.71 0.11
CA ARG A 43 -2.90 -13.12 -1.30
C ARG A 43 -3.71 -14.40 -1.59
N GLU A 44 -3.68 -15.36 -0.70
CA GLU A 44 -4.47 -16.58 -0.82
C GLU A 44 -5.99 -16.28 -0.77
N ARG A 45 -6.43 -15.39 0.14
CA ARG A 45 -7.83 -14.93 0.17
C ARG A 45 -8.24 -14.26 -1.13
N ILE A 46 -7.39 -13.42 -1.71
CA ILE A 46 -7.62 -12.78 -3.01
C ILE A 46 -7.84 -13.86 -4.08
N HIS A 47 -7.00 -14.87 -4.11
CA HIS A 47 -7.08 -15.97 -5.09
C HIS A 47 -8.37 -16.79 -4.97
N LYS A 48 -8.81 -17.02 -3.73
CA LYS A 48 -9.98 -17.85 -3.41
C LYS A 48 -11.30 -17.07 -3.24
N SER A 49 -11.26 -15.73 -3.39
CA SER A 49 -12.42 -14.87 -3.09
C SER A 49 -13.66 -15.22 -3.94
N ARG A 50 -14.83 -15.10 -3.31
CA ARG A 50 -16.13 -15.25 -3.97
C ARG A 50 -17.07 -14.15 -3.47
N PRO A 51 -17.50 -13.23 -4.35
CA PRO A 51 -17.18 -13.17 -5.78
C PRO A 51 -15.69 -12.95 -6.03
N PRO A 52 -15.17 -13.31 -7.23
CA PRO A 52 -13.76 -13.17 -7.55
C PRO A 52 -13.30 -11.72 -7.52
N LEU A 53 -12.17 -11.45 -6.85
CA LEU A 53 -11.50 -10.15 -6.86
C LEU A 53 -10.59 -10.00 -8.09
N LEU A 54 -10.03 -11.10 -8.59
CA LEU A 54 -9.23 -11.11 -9.81
C LEU A 54 -10.07 -11.52 -11.01
N ILE A 55 -9.98 -10.74 -12.08
CA ILE A 55 -10.58 -11.07 -13.37
C ILE A 55 -9.91 -12.32 -13.95
N ASP A 56 -8.59 -12.38 -13.85
CA ASP A 56 -7.78 -13.53 -14.25
C ASP A 56 -6.99 -14.04 -13.03
N LYS A 57 -7.42 -15.18 -12.48
CA LYS A 57 -6.80 -15.80 -11.32
C LYS A 57 -5.35 -16.25 -11.55
N SER A 58 -4.94 -16.48 -12.78
CA SER A 58 -3.56 -16.85 -13.12
C SER A 58 -2.56 -15.73 -12.79
N LYS A 59 -3.04 -14.48 -12.68
CA LYS A 59 -2.22 -13.31 -12.36
C LYS A 59 -1.90 -13.15 -10.87
N ILE A 60 -2.35 -14.06 -10.01
CA ILE A 60 -2.13 -13.95 -8.55
C ILE A 60 -0.66 -13.73 -8.18
N ASN A 61 0.27 -14.33 -8.91
CA ASN A 61 1.71 -14.19 -8.66
C ASN A 61 2.27 -12.81 -9.04
N ASN A 62 1.49 -11.96 -9.71
CA ASN A 62 1.84 -10.56 -9.94
C ASN A 62 1.67 -9.71 -8.67
N ILE A 63 1.00 -10.25 -7.66
CA ILE A 63 0.95 -9.68 -6.32
C ILE A 63 2.08 -10.31 -5.51
N LYS A 64 3.17 -9.56 -5.33
CA LYS A 64 4.26 -9.97 -4.43
C LYS A 64 3.85 -9.70 -2.98
N VAL A 65 4.40 -10.45 -2.05
CA VAL A 65 4.10 -10.31 -0.62
C VAL A 65 5.38 -10.21 0.19
N GLY A 66 5.28 -9.61 1.36
CA GLY A 66 6.39 -9.48 2.28
C GLY A 66 5.96 -8.84 3.60
N ASN A 67 6.92 -8.44 4.41
CA ASN A 67 6.68 -7.77 5.68
C ASN A 67 7.42 -6.43 5.78
N ILE A 68 6.94 -5.58 6.67
CA ILE A 68 7.44 -4.21 6.87
C ILE A 68 8.89 -4.21 7.42
N SER A 69 9.28 -5.23 8.19
CA SER A 69 10.61 -5.28 8.81
C SER A 69 11.72 -5.70 7.84
N ASP A 70 11.46 -6.69 6.99
CA ASP A 70 12.49 -7.31 6.15
C ASP A 70 12.43 -6.87 4.68
N ASN A 71 11.27 -6.43 4.20
CA ASN A 71 11.03 -6.16 2.78
C ASN A 71 10.69 -4.71 2.48
N PHE A 72 10.93 -3.79 3.40
CA PHE A 72 10.56 -2.38 3.22
C PHE A 72 11.37 -1.65 2.14
N ASP A 73 12.51 -2.18 1.75
CA ASP A 73 13.35 -1.68 0.67
C ASP A 73 12.63 -1.59 -0.68
N VAL A 74 11.56 -2.36 -0.90
CA VAL A 74 10.71 -2.25 -2.12
C VAL A 74 10.09 -0.87 -2.29
N VAL A 75 9.96 -0.10 -1.22
CA VAL A 75 9.46 1.28 -1.25
C VAL A 75 10.37 2.20 -2.07
N LYS A 76 11.67 1.91 -2.15
CA LYS A 76 12.65 2.71 -2.90
C LYS A 76 12.35 2.77 -4.40
N ASP A 77 11.78 1.70 -4.95
CA ASP A 77 11.48 1.59 -6.38
C ASP A 77 10.01 1.87 -6.71
N ALA A 78 9.17 2.10 -5.69
CA ALA A 78 7.75 2.36 -5.88
C ALA A 78 7.51 3.76 -6.47
N ASP A 79 6.56 3.83 -7.41
CA ASP A 79 6.02 5.09 -7.93
C ASP A 79 4.87 5.61 -7.08
N TRP A 80 4.17 4.68 -6.42
CA TRP A 80 3.05 4.97 -5.54
C TRP A 80 3.05 4.01 -4.36
N ILE A 81 2.92 4.55 -3.16
CA ILE A 81 2.81 3.81 -1.90
C ILE A 81 1.44 4.10 -1.30
N VAL A 82 0.62 3.06 -1.13
CA VAL A 82 -0.71 3.14 -0.55
C VAL A 82 -0.66 2.64 0.89
N GLU A 83 -1.00 3.48 1.84
CA GLU A 83 -1.17 3.08 3.23
C GLU A 83 -2.63 2.66 3.47
N ALA A 84 -2.81 1.43 3.92
CA ALA A 84 -4.10 0.82 4.26
C ALA A 84 -4.02 0.05 5.59
N VAL A 85 -3.25 0.60 6.55
CA VAL A 85 -3.11 0.03 7.90
C VAL A 85 -4.29 0.39 8.79
N VAL A 86 -4.31 -0.14 10.02
CA VAL A 86 -5.36 0.13 10.99
C VAL A 86 -5.56 1.65 11.20
N GLU A 87 -6.79 2.05 11.49
CA GLU A 87 -7.21 3.46 11.62
C GLU A 87 -6.74 4.05 12.97
N ARG A 88 -5.41 4.06 13.18
CA ARG A 88 -4.74 4.63 14.33
C ARG A 88 -3.67 5.60 13.88
N ILE A 89 -3.80 6.85 14.31
CA ILE A 89 -2.93 7.94 13.85
C ILE A 89 -1.45 7.76 14.25
N ASP A 90 -1.20 7.21 15.43
CA ASP A 90 0.15 6.92 15.90
C ASP A 90 0.89 5.91 15.00
N ILE A 91 0.19 4.86 14.59
CA ILE A 91 0.74 3.84 13.67
C ILE A 91 0.94 4.43 12.27
N LYS A 92 -0.02 5.21 11.78
CA LYS A 92 0.08 5.86 10.47
C LYS A 92 1.27 6.84 10.41
N HIS A 93 1.47 7.66 11.43
CA HIS A 93 2.61 8.57 11.50
C HIS A 93 3.95 7.82 11.48
N GLN A 94 4.08 6.71 12.20
CA GLN A 94 5.29 5.88 12.17
C GLN A 94 5.54 5.30 10.77
N ILE A 95 4.50 4.84 10.10
CA ILE A 95 4.61 4.31 8.74
C ILE A 95 5.00 5.42 7.76
N TYR A 96 4.41 6.61 7.84
CA TYR A 96 4.76 7.74 6.96
C TYR A 96 6.22 8.17 7.16
N GLU A 97 6.69 8.27 8.40
CA GLU A 97 8.09 8.58 8.68
C GLU A 97 9.02 7.59 7.96
N LYS A 98 8.72 6.30 8.05
CA LYS A 98 9.49 5.25 7.39
C LYS A 98 9.42 5.33 5.87
N ILE A 99 8.21 5.58 5.31
CA ILE A 99 8.01 5.73 3.86
C ILE A 99 8.80 6.92 3.31
N PHE A 100 8.65 8.09 3.90
CA PHE A 100 9.27 9.31 3.42
C PHE A 100 10.79 9.29 3.55
N LYS A 101 11.34 8.53 4.49
CA LYS A 101 12.77 8.29 4.62
C LYS A 101 13.33 7.41 3.49
N GLU A 102 12.56 6.41 3.02
CA GLU A 102 13.05 5.39 2.10
C GLU A 102 12.60 5.58 0.65
N ARG A 103 11.48 6.27 0.42
CA ARG A 103 10.93 6.45 -0.93
C ARG A 103 11.86 7.24 -1.85
N LYS A 104 11.77 7.00 -3.16
CA LYS A 104 12.40 7.89 -4.15
C LYS A 104 11.68 9.23 -4.25
N ASP A 105 12.38 10.27 -4.67
CA ASP A 105 11.79 11.58 -4.92
C ASP A 105 10.66 11.49 -5.94
N GLY A 106 9.56 12.18 -5.65
CA GLY A 106 8.38 12.24 -6.53
C GLY A 106 7.46 11.02 -6.46
N ALA A 107 7.79 10.00 -5.68
CA ALA A 107 6.86 8.91 -5.43
C ALA A 107 5.64 9.42 -4.64
N ILE A 108 4.44 9.06 -5.08
CA ILE A 108 3.20 9.46 -4.43
C ILE A 108 2.98 8.57 -3.19
N VAL A 109 2.57 9.19 -2.09
CA VAL A 109 2.15 8.49 -0.88
C VAL A 109 0.68 8.80 -0.62
N SER A 110 -0.15 7.80 -0.48
CA SER A 110 -1.56 8.00 -0.20
C SER A 110 -2.04 7.16 0.97
N SER A 111 -3.00 7.70 1.71
CA SER A 111 -3.73 6.96 2.74
C SER A 111 -5.12 6.57 2.23
N ASN A 112 -5.55 5.35 2.54
CA ASN A 112 -6.92 4.89 2.30
C ASN A 112 -7.85 5.18 3.49
N THR A 113 -7.51 6.14 4.34
CA THR A 113 -8.36 6.50 5.49
C THR A 113 -9.75 6.93 5.05
N SER A 114 -10.76 6.59 5.86
CA SER A 114 -12.14 7.05 5.66
C SER A 114 -12.55 8.15 6.63
N SER A 115 -11.81 8.36 7.71
CA SER A 115 -12.25 9.22 8.82
C SER A 115 -11.21 10.22 9.32
N ILE A 116 -9.91 9.97 9.14
CA ILE A 116 -8.86 10.85 9.66
C ILE A 116 -8.59 11.99 8.67
N PRO A 117 -8.73 13.27 9.09
CA PRO A 117 -8.46 14.40 8.20
C PRO A 117 -7.01 14.42 7.70
N ILE A 118 -6.83 14.83 6.45
CA ILE A 118 -5.49 14.92 5.84
C ILE A 118 -4.54 15.81 6.64
N LYS A 119 -5.05 16.88 7.26
CA LYS A 119 -4.26 17.78 8.11
C LYS A 119 -3.64 17.03 9.30
N VAL A 120 -4.39 16.11 9.90
CA VAL A 120 -3.91 15.28 11.01
C VAL A 120 -2.92 14.22 10.52
N LEU A 121 -3.22 13.56 9.41
CA LEU A 121 -2.32 12.56 8.81
C LEU A 121 -0.97 13.17 8.44
N SER A 122 -0.96 14.35 7.86
CA SER A 122 0.25 15.02 7.35
C SER A 122 0.94 15.93 8.38
N GLU A 123 0.53 15.90 9.63
CA GLU A 123 1.00 16.80 10.69
C GLU A 123 2.53 16.81 10.85
N HIS A 124 3.16 15.64 10.76
CA HIS A 124 4.61 15.48 10.93
C HIS A 124 5.40 15.53 9.61
N LEU A 125 4.72 15.73 8.49
CA LEU A 125 5.37 15.84 7.19
C LEU A 125 5.89 17.26 6.94
N THR A 126 7.04 17.35 6.28
CA THR A 126 7.58 18.62 5.79
C THR A 126 6.71 19.16 4.64
N ASP A 127 6.84 20.44 4.31
CA ASP A 127 6.12 21.04 3.18
C ASP A 127 6.45 20.39 1.83
N LYS A 128 7.69 19.89 1.68
CA LYS A 128 8.11 19.14 0.49
C LYS A 128 7.37 17.79 0.42
N GLU A 129 7.30 17.08 1.54
CA GLU A 129 6.65 15.78 1.62
C GLU A 129 5.13 15.86 1.42
N LYS A 130 4.49 16.91 1.94
CA LYS A 130 3.05 17.15 1.77
C LYS A 130 2.63 17.28 0.32
N LYS A 131 3.51 17.75 -0.57
CA LYS A 131 3.21 17.87 -2.01
C LYS A 131 2.97 16.54 -2.69
N ASP A 132 3.56 15.48 -2.16
CA ASP A 132 3.47 14.12 -2.69
C ASP A 132 2.50 13.24 -1.86
N PHE A 133 1.76 13.83 -0.91
CA PHE A 133 0.85 13.12 -0.02
C PHE A 133 -0.60 13.45 -0.32
N CYS A 134 -1.46 12.43 -0.38
CA CYS A 134 -2.89 12.59 -0.61
C CYS A 134 -3.71 11.50 0.09
N ILE A 135 -5.02 11.62 0.02
CA ILE A 135 -5.96 10.55 0.39
C ILE A 135 -6.53 9.97 -0.89
N THR A 136 -6.51 8.64 -0.99
CA THR A 136 -7.21 7.90 -2.03
C THR A 136 -8.14 6.90 -1.35
N HIS A 137 -9.44 7.13 -1.46
CA HIS A 137 -10.45 6.27 -0.86
C HIS A 137 -11.12 5.43 -1.95
N PHE A 138 -10.85 4.11 -1.92
CA PHE A 138 -11.39 3.14 -2.88
C PHE A 138 -12.78 2.64 -2.51
#